data_0a7403f2a053738926b5c1ea0c0c84aa
#
_entry.id   0a7403f2a053738926b5c1ea0c0c84aa
#
_cell.length_a   1.000
_cell.length_b   1.000
_cell.length_c   1.000
_cell.angle_alpha   90.00
_cell.angle_beta   90.00
_cell.angle_gamma   90.00
#
_symmetry.space_group_name_H-M   'P 1'
#
loop_
_entity.id
_entity.type
_entity.pdbx_description
1 polymer ?
#
loop_
_entity_poly.entity_id
_entity_poly.type
_entity_poly.pdbx_seq_one_letter_code
_entity_poly.pdbx_strand_id
1 'polypeptide(L)'
;LLPGAASVHHLTFRTLASARESYDLVVLGIGNSIFQPLLIDDLFEVLNRGKAKVGIFGTQYRELMPRPALDRLIDRLDMWYARYQDDVLMYGRGRGNVEHLGDWLIDQFPIVSPTEAGELHIGDEVWNDLPLDRTIQYIQRYGKVYSTRLHPLLCALTSANEVAYTEQPFDNQPAIVSGKFRSMLIDIFGRSWPEKTWFAVDRDAVIRYKQDVRRNVARLGGRLEAMLRNVAAAPPA
;
A
#
# COMPACT_ATOMS: atom_id res chain seq x y z
N LEU A 1 -11.68 8.74 6.70
CA LEU A 1 -11.99 10.18 6.67
C LEU A 1 -11.44 10.79 7.95
N LEU A 2 -10.79 11.97 7.84
CA LEU A 2 -10.23 12.69 8.98
C LEU A 2 -11.35 13.44 9.68
N PRO A 3 -11.69 13.11 10.94
CA PRO A 3 -12.67 13.89 11.69
C PRO A 3 -12.19 15.34 11.82
N GLY A 4 -13.06 16.31 11.53
CA GLY A 4 -12.76 17.74 11.64
C GLY A 4 -12.18 18.40 10.39
N ALA A 5 -11.99 17.69 9.27
CA ALA A 5 -11.66 18.30 7.99
C ALA A 5 -12.88 19.07 7.45
N ALA A 6 -12.73 20.38 7.19
CA ALA A 6 -13.79 21.21 6.61
C ALA A 6 -14.06 20.87 5.14
N SER A 7 -13.01 20.48 4.41
CA SER A 7 -13.09 20.01 3.02
C SER A 7 -12.04 18.95 2.74
N VAL A 8 -12.31 18.04 1.79
CA VAL A 8 -11.39 17.02 1.31
C VAL A 8 -11.34 17.08 -0.21
N HIS A 9 -10.16 17.32 -0.75
CA HIS A 9 -9.90 17.35 -2.19
C HIS A 9 -9.21 16.05 -2.62
N HIS A 10 -9.82 15.31 -3.52
CA HIS A 10 -9.23 14.10 -4.09
C HIS A 10 -8.49 14.43 -5.38
N LEU A 11 -7.19 14.28 -5.38
CA LEU A 11 -6.34 14.47 -6.55
C LEU A 11 -5.87 13.12 -7.09
N THR A 12 -5.77 13.02 -8.40
CA THR A 12 -5.16 11.89 -9.10
C THR A 12 -3.93 12.39 -9.85
N PHE A 13 -3.07 11.50 -10.31
CA PHE A 13 -1.93 11.89 -11.14
C PHE A 13 -2.33 12.67 -12.41
N ARG A 14 -3.57 12.50 -12.89
CA ARG A 14 -4.10 13.27 -14.04
C ARG A 14 -4.56 14.68 -13.67
N THR A 15 -4.87 14.93 -12.40
CA THR A 15 -5.40 16.20 -11.92
C THR A 15 -4.42 17.01 -11.07
N LEU A 16 -3.22 16.48 -10.78
CA LEU A 16 -2.21 17.20 -9.99
C LEU A 16 -1.86 18.56 -10.58
N ALA A 17 -1.67 18.63 -11.91
CA ALA A 17 -1.34 19.87 -12.61
C ALA A 17 -2.39 20.98 -12.49
N SER A 18 -3.65 20.64 -12.16
CA SER A 18 -4.74 21.61 -11.96
C SER A 18 -4.86 22.10 -10.52
N ALA A 19 -4.22 21.45 -9.55
CA ALA A 19 -4.24 21.87 -8.16
C ALA A 19 -3.52 23.21 -7.96
N ARG A 20 -4.22 24.23 -7.45
CA ARG A 20 -3.66 25.59 -7.23
C ARG A 20 -3.78 26.03 -5.77
N GLU A 21 -4.53 25.30 -4.96
CA GLU A 21 -4.87 25.63 -3.59
C GLU A 21 -3.72 25.29 -2.63
N SER A 22 -3.73 25.94 -1.48
CA SER A 22 -2.92 25.54 -0.33
C SER A 22 -3.71 24.60 0.57
N TYR A 23 -3.03 23.63 1.16
CA TYR A 23 -3.65 22.59 1.97
C TYR A 23 -3.08 22.60 3.39
N ASP A 24 -3.92 22.40 4.38
CA ASP A 24 -3.45 22.22 5.76
C ASP A 24 -2.74 20.86 5.92
N LEU A 25 -3.23 19.83 5.21
CA LEU A 25 -2.62 18.50 5.18
C LEU A 25 -2.71 17.92 3.78
N VAL A 26 -1.57 17.47 3.26
CA VAL A 26 -1.50 16.65 2.06
C VAL A 26 -1.22 15.20 2.48
N VAL A 27 -2.11 14.29 2.10
CA VAL A 27 -1.90 12.85 2.26
C VAL A 27 -1.62 12.24 0.89
N LEU A 28 -0.39 11.82 0.69
CA LEU A 28 0.01 11.09 -0.50
C LEU A 28 -0.33 9.60 -0.30
N GLY A 29 -1.58 9.24 -0.57
CA GLY A 29 -2.07 7.86 -0.51
C GLY A 29 -2.05 7.24 -1.90
N ILE A 30 -1.09 6.37 -2.16
CA ILE A 30 -1.01 5.67 -3.45
C ILE A 30 -1.55 4.26 -3.25
N GLY A 31 -2.71 3.99 -3.84
CA GLY A 31 -3.33 2.66 -3.79
C GLY A 31 -2.45 1.58 -4.41
N ASN A 32 -1.68 1.95 -5.43
CA ASN A 32 -0.53 1.20 -5.92
C ASN A 32 0.76 1.64 -5.21
N SER A 33 1.87 0.94 -5.44
CA SER A 33 3.17 1.37 -4.93
C SER A 33 3.78 2.44 -5.85
N ILE A 34 4.62 3.31 -5.30
CA ILE A 34 5.36 4.32 -6.08
C ILE A 34 6.42 3.65 -6.98
N PHE A 35 6.59 4.17 -8.18
CA PHE A 35 7.64 3.81 -9.11
C PHE A 35 8.02 5.02 -9.98
N GLN A 36 9.09 4.92 -10.76
CA GLN A 36 9.70 6.04 -11.48
C GLN A 36 8.71 6.98 -12.19
N PRO A 37 7.74 6.52 -13.01
CA PRO A 37 6.82 7.41 -13.74
C PRO A 37 5.92 8.29 -12.85
N LEU A 38 5.83 8.00 -11.56
CA LEU A 38 5.01 8.76 -10.61
C LEU A 38 5.79 9.87 -9.90
N LEU A 39 7.12 9.93 -10.04
CA LEU A 39 7.98 10.95 -9.44
C LEU A 39 8.09 12.17 -10.36
N ILE A 40 6.96 12.82 -10.63
CA ILE A 40 6.82 13.97 -11.54
C ILE A 40 6.79 15.30 -10.78
N ASP A 41 7.12 16.38 -11.46
CA ASP A 41 7.20 17.71 -10.84
C ASP A 41 5.87 18.19 -10.27
N ASP A 42 4.74 17.91 -10.92
CA ASP A 42 3.41 18.25 -10.40
C ASP A 42 3.13 17.63 -9.01
N LEU A 43 3.64 16.43 -8.74
CA LEU A 43 3.54 15.82 -7.40
C LEU A 43 4.29 16.67 -6.36
N PHE A 44 5.50 17.10 -6.68
CA PHE A 44 6.31 17.94 -5.80
C PHE A 44 5.69 19.32 -5.59
N GLU A 45 5.07 19.89 -6.63
CA GLU A 45 4.35 21.16 -6.54
C GLU A 45 3.16 21.09 -5.57
N VAL A 46 2.37 20.01 -5.63
CA VAL A 46 1.26 19.81 -4.69
C VAL A 46 1.78 19.63 -3.26
N LEU A 47 2.86 18.86 -3.07
CA LEU A 47 3.48 18.71 -1.76
C LEU A 47 3.99 20.05 -1.19
N ASN A 48 4.56 20.91 -2.02
CA ASN A 48 5.03 22.24 -1.59
C ASN A 48 3.90 23.16 -1.09
N ARG A 49 2.64 22.89 -1.47
CA ARG A 49 1.47 23.66 -1.05
C ARG A 49 0.83 23.13 0.25
N GLY A 50 1.28 21.98 0.76
CA GLY A 50 0.84 21.43 2.04
C GLY A 50 1.61 22.02 3.21
N LYS A 51 0.92 22.43 4.30
CA LYS A 51 1.57 22.77 5.57
C LYS A 51 2.09 21.51 6.27
N ALA A 52 1.29 20.45 6.32
CA ALA A 52 1.71 19.13 6.77
C ALA A 52 1.60 18.12 5.59
N LYS A 53 2.51 17.14 5.56
CA LYS A 53 2.67 16.20 4.44
C LYS A 53 2.92 14.79 4.94
N VAL A 54 2.03 13.87 4.59
CA VAL A 54 2.14 12.47 5.00
C VAL A 54 2.08 11.56 3.77
N GLY A 55 3.06 10.65 3.66
CA GLY A 55 3.07 9.60 2.65
C GLY A 55 2.53 8.29 3.21
N ILE A 56 1.65 7.61 2.47
CA ILE A 56 1.13 6.26 2.78
C ILE A 56 1.27 5.43 1.51
N PHE A 57 2.46 4.88 1.27
CA PHE A 57 2.75 4.12 0.05
C PHE A 57 3.89 3.12 0.26
N GLY A 58 3.96 2.12 -0.62
CA GLY A 58 5.14 1.27 -0.81
C GLY A 58 5.88 1.62 -2.10
N THR A 59 7.03 1.00 -2.34
CA THR A 59 7.76 1.09 -3.60
C THR A 59 7.61 -0.17 -4.44
N GLN A 60 7.76 -0.04 -5.76
CA GLN A 60 7.81 -1.17 -6.69
C GLN A 60 8.83 -0.89 -7.80
N TYR A 61 9.22 -1.93 -8.55
CA TYR A 61 10.23 -1.82 -9.60
C TYR A 61 11.48 -1.09 -9.09
N ARG A 62 12.00 -1.53 -7.96
CA ARG A 62 13.05 -0.83 -7.21
C ARG A 62 14.36 -0.67 -7.98
N GLU A 63 14.62 -1.59 -8.93
CA GLU A 63 15.78 -1.53 -9.82
C GLU A 63 15.73 -0.32 -10.76
N LEU A 64 14.53 0.15 -11.12
CA LEU A 64 14.30 1.33 -11.95
C LEU A 64 14.07 2.62 -11.13
N MET A 65 14.08 2.52 -9.80
CA MET A 65 13.75 3.65 -8.95
C MET A 65 14.87 4.70 -8.95
N PRO A 66 14.64 5.94 -9.42
CA PRO A 66 15.63 7.00 -9.35
C PRO A 66 15.82 7.43 -7.88
N ARG A 67 16.81 6.86 -7.22
CA ARG A 67 17.09 7.07 -5.79
C ARG A 67 17.07 8.53 -5.37
N PRO A 68 17.71 9.49 -6.10
CA PRO A 68 17.69 10.91 -5.71
C PRO A 68 16.27 11.52 -5.73
N ALA A 69 15.41 11.10 -6.68
CA ALA A 69 14.05 11.60 -6.74
C ALA A 69 13.17 11.03 -5.61
N LEU A 70 13.34 9.76 -5.27
CA LEU A 70 12.65 9.15 -4.13
C LEU A 70 13.13 9.76 -2.79
N ASP A 71 14.43 9.95 -2.62
CA ASP A 71 14.98 10.62 -1.43
C ASP A 71 14.42 12.04 -1.30
N ARG A 72 14.38 12.81 -2.39
CA ARG A 72 13.75 14.13 -2.43
C ARG A 72 12.28 14.11 -2.04
N LEU A 73 11.54 13.06 -2.43
CA LEU A 73 10.15 12.88 -2.00
C LEU A 73 10.06 12.63 -0.50
N ILE A 74 10.83 11.67 0.02
CA ILE A 74 10.81 11.29 1.43
C ILE A 74 11.22 12.48 2.32
N ASP A 75 12.23 13.24 1.91
CA ASP A 75 12.73 14.41 2.66
C ASP A 75 11.71 15.57 2.70
N ARG A 76 10.72 15.59 1.82
CA ARG A 76 9.60 16.54 1.85
C ARG A 76 8.43 16.13 2.72
N LEU A 77 8.36 14.87 3.10
CA LEU A 77 7.30 14.36 3.96
C LEU A 77 7.65 14.57 5.44
N ASP A 78 6.70 15.06 6.22
CA ASP A 78 6.82 15.07 7.68
C ASP A 78 6.82 13.64 8.24
N MET A 79 6.06 12.74 7.60
CA MET A 79 6.03 11.31 7.89
C MET A 79 5.79 10.49 6.62
N TRP A 80 6.52 9.38 6.49
CA TRP A 80 6.23 8.35 5.51
C TRP A 80 5.89 7.03 6.22
N TYR A 81 4.67 6.56 6.02
CA TYR A 81 4.19 5.25 6.44
C TYR A 81 4.36 4.26 5.31
N ALA A 82 5.48 3.56 5.33
CA ALA A 82 5.84 2.60 4.30
C ALA A 82 4.96 1.35 4.37
N ARG A 83 4.48 0.89 3.23
CA ARG A 83 3.66 -0.32 3.14
C ARG A 83 4.46 -1.59 3.46
N TYR A 84 5.75 -1.61 3.12
CA TYR A 84 6.61 -2.77 3.29
C TYR A 84 7.76 -2.46 4.25
N GLN A 85 8.12 -3.45 5.08
CA GLN A 85 9.30 -3.36 5.94
C GLN A 85 10.59 -3.21 5.13
N ASP A 86 10.65 -3.82 3.95
CA ASP A 86 11.77 -3.64 3.01
C ASP A 86 12.00 -2.17 2.66
N ASP A 87 10.93 -1.39 2.48
CA ASP A 87 11.05 0.05 2.17
C ASP A 87 11.66 0.82 3.34
N VAL A 88 11.28 0.48 4.58
CA VAL A 88 11.89 1.07 5.79
C VAL A 88 13.37 0.75 5.87
N LEU A 89 13.76 -0.50 5.61
CA LEU A 89 15.15 -0.93 5.65
C LEU A 89 16.00 -0.28 4.54
N MET A 90 15.44 -0.14 3.34
CA MET A 90 16.17 0.39 2.17
C MET A 90 16.26 1.92 2.16
N TYR A 91 15.21 2.61 2.58
CA TYR A 91 15.06 4.06 2.40
C TYR A 91 14.91 4.83 3.70
N GLY A 92 14.51 4.18 4.80
CA GLY A 92 14.30 4.79 6.11
C GLY A 92 15.56 4.93 6.96
N ARG A 93 16.67 4.27 6.58
CA ARG A 93 17.90 4.28 7.40
C ARG A 93 18.43 5.70 7.63
N GLY A 94 18.55 6.08 8.91
CA GLY A 94 18.99 7.40 9.31
C GLY A 94 17.91 8.49 9.26
N ARG A 95 16.66 8.13 8.94
CA ARG A 95 15.50 9.04 8.91
C ARG A 95 14.56 8.76 10.08
N GLY A 96 14.19 9.80 10.81
CA GLY A 96 13.22 9.71 11.91
C GLY A 96 11.74 9.80 11.48
N ASN A 97 11.50 10.07 10.18
CA ASN A 97 10.17 10.28 9.61
C ASN A 97 9.65 9.09 8.78
N VAL A 98 10.23 7.90 8.92
CA VAL A 98 9.83 6.71 8.18
C VAL A 98 9.42 5.61 9.14
N GLU A 99 8.19 5.12 9.01
CA GLU A 99 7.67 4.02 9.82
C GLU A 99 6.98 2.95 8.96
N HIS A 100 6.99 1.70 9.41
CA HIS A 100 6.26 0.62 8.78
C HIS A 100 4.77 0.69 9.14
N LEU A 101 3.91 0.66 8.14
CA LEU A 101 2.45 0.59 8.30
C LEU A 101 1.94 -0.83 8.10
N GLY A 102 2.43 -1.50 7.08
CA GLY A 102 1.84 -2.71 6.51
C GLY A 102 0.79 -2.38 5.43
N ASP A 103 0.25 -3.41 4.80
CA ASP A 103 -0.85 -3.22 3.83
C ASP A 103 -2.19 -3.15 4.57
N TRP A 104 -2.66 -1.92 4.80
CA TRP A 104 -3.87 -1.65 5.58
C TRP A 104 -5.16 -2.26 4.98
N LEU A 105 -5.16 -2.65 3.70
CA LEU A 105 -6.31 -3.30 3.08
C LEU A 105 -6.59 -4.69 3.67
N ILE A 106 -5.60 -5.34 4.30
CA ILE A 106 -5.83 -6.64 4.95
C ILE A 106 -6.91 -6.55 6.03
N ASP A 107 -7.10 -5.37 6.62
CA ASP A 107 -8.11 -5.17 7.65
C ASP A 107 -9.55 -5.29 7.13
N GLN A 108 -9.75 -5.03 5.85
CA GLN A 108 -11.04 -5.16 5.17
C GLN A 108 -11.40 -6.63 4.87
N PHE A 109 -10.45 -7.55 4.94
CA PHE A 109 -10.66 -8.96 4.60
C PHE A 109 -10.92 -9.78 5.86
N PRO A 110 -12.14 -10.32 6.08
CA PRO A 110 -12.41 -11.17 7.24
C PRO A 110 -11.59 -12.46 7.18
N ILE A 111 -11.20 -12.98 8.34
CA ILE A 111 -10.61 -14.32 8.43
C ILE A 111 -11.74 -15.34 8.38
N VAL A 112 -11.78 -16.17 7.35
CA VAL A 112 -12.81 -17.19 7.15
C VAL A 112 -12.18 -18.50 6.65
N SER A 113 -12.94 -19.61 6.73
CA SER A 113 -12.56 -20.87 6.09
C SER A 113 -13.08 -20.91 4.67
N PRO A 114 -12.34 -21.50 3.70
CA PRO A 114 -12.84 -21.69 2.35
C PRO A 114 -14.00 -22.69 2.35
N THR A 115 -14.93 -22.52 1.43
CA THR A 115 -16.08 -23.42 1.26
C THR A 115 -15.96 -24.34 0.05
N GLU A 116 -15.00 -24.06 -0.84
CA GLU A 116 -14.73 -24.81 -2.07
C GLU A 116 -13.28 -25.32 -2.08
N ALA A 117 -13.10 -26.61 -2.35
CA ALA A 117 -11.77 -27.21 -2.47
C ALA A 117 -11.08 -26.88 -3.82
N GLY A 118 -11.79 -26.22 -4.74
CA GLY A 118 -11.29 -25.88 -6.08
C GLY A 118 -10.15 -24.88 -6.06
N GLU A 119 -9.57 -24.69 -7.25
CA GLU A 119 -8.51 -23.75 -7.53
C GLU A 119 -9.06 -22.53 -8.26
N LEU A 120 -8.71 -21.31 -7.82
CA LEU A 120 -9.05 -20.05 -8.46
C LEU A 120 -7.79 -19.38 -9.02
N HIS A 121 -7.82 -19.03 -10.31
CA HIS A 121 -6.80 -18.23 -10.96
C HIS A 121 -7.27 -16.79 -11.14
N ILE A 122 -6.48 -15.82 -10.68
CA ILE A 122 -6.79 -14.41 -10.73
C ILE A 122 -5.76 -13.67 -11.56
N GLY A 123 -6.21 -13.14 -12.71
CA GLY A 123 -5.45 -12.26 -13.60
C GLY A 123 -6.13 -10.90 -13.74
N ASP A 124 -5.83 -10.19 -14.82
CA ASP A 124 -6.37 -8.86 -15.13
C ASP A 124 -7.86 -8.87 -15.53
N GLU A 125 -8.37 -10.01 -15.95
CA GLU A 125 -9.62 -10.14 -16.71
C GLU A 125 -10.87 -10.25 -15.83
N VAL A 126 -10.72 -10.48 -14.52
CA VAL A 126 -11.82 -11.06 -13.72
C VAL A 126 -12.67 -10.00 -12.96
N TRP A 127 -12.29 -8.71 -12.90
CA TRP A 127 -12.73 -7.89 -11.76
C TRP A 127 -13.47 -6.61 -12.06
N ASN A 128 -13.78 -6.30 -13.31
CA ASN A 128 -14.31 -4.98 -13.65
C ASN A 128 -15.79 -4.75 -13.30
N ASP A 129 -16.56 -5.81 -13.00
CA ASP A 129 -18.02 -5.72 -12.89
C ASP A 129 -18.61 -6.11 -11.51
N LEU A 130 -17.78 -6.57 -10.58
CA LEU A 130 -18.28 -6.99 -9.27
C LEU A 130 -18.03 -5.90 -8.18
N PRO A 131 -19.01 -5.62 -7.31
CA PRO A 131 -18.78 -4.84 -6.09
C PRO A 131 -17.68 -5.46 -5.23
N LEU A 132 -16.95 -4.63 -4.49
CA LEU A 132 -15.77 -5.06 -3.71
C LEU A 132 -16.10 -6.19 -2.72
N ASP A 133 -17.20 -6.09 -2.00
CA ASP A 133 -17.67 -7.11 -1.06
C ASP A 133 -17.93 -8.47 -1.73
N ARG A 134 -18.50 -8.45 -2.94
CA ARG A 134 -18.73 -9.65 -3.74
C ARG A 134 -17.42 -10.26 -4.24
N THR A 135 -16.50 -9.41 -4.66
CA THR A 135 -15.15 -9.83 -5.05
C THR A 135 -14.42 -10.52 -3.89
N ILE A 136 -14.46 -9.94 -2.69
CA ILE A 136 -13.87 -10.52 -1.48
C ILE A 136 -14.51 -11.90 -1.21
N GLN A 137 -15.84 -11.97 -1.14
CA GLN A 137 -16.57 -13.21 -0.89
C GLN A 137 -16.24 -14.28 -1.94
N TYR A 138 -16.14 -13.89 -3.21
CA TYR A 138 -15.81 -14.81 -4.30
C TYR A 138 -14.41 -15.41 -4.12
N ILE A 139 -13.37 -14.58 -3.87
CA ILE A 139 -12.01 -15.06 -3.64
C ILE A 139 -11.96 -16.00 -2.43
N GLN A 140 -12.61 -15.61 -1.34
CA GLN A 140 -12.54 -16.32 -0.06
C GLN A 140 -13.24 -17.68 -0.05
N ARG A 141 -13.99 -18.04 -1.09
CA ARG A 141 -14.61 -19.38 -1.21
C ARG A 141 -13.60 -20.47 -1.51
N TYR A 142 -12.49 -20.16 -2.20
CA TYR A 142 -11.58 -21.16 -2.75
C TYR A 142 -10.46 -21.54 -1.77
N GLY A 143 -10.21 -22.87 -1.69
CA GLY A 143 -9.13 -23.41 -0.88
C GLY A 143 -7.74 -23.20 -1.46
N LYS A 144 -7.65 -23.04 -2.79
CA LYS A 144 -6.41 -22.73 -3.51
C LYS A 144 -6.58 -21.52 -4.40
N VAL A 145 -5.65 -20.55 -4.28
CA VAL A 145 -5.72 -19.31 -5.08
C VAL A 145 -4.36 -18.98 -5.67
N TYR A 146 -4.31 -18.89 -6.99
CA TYR A 146 -3.17 -18.32 -7.72
C TYR A 146 -3.51 -16.89 -8.16
N SER A 147 -2.58 -15.93 -7.98
CA SER A 147 -2.84 -14.55 -8.35
C SER A 147 -1.64 -13.85 -8.97
N THR A 148 -1.90 -13.04 -10.00
CA THR A 148 -0.99 -12.04 -10.56
C THR A 148 -1.29 -10.63 -10.03
N ARG A 149 -2.25 -10.51 -9.08
CA ARG A 149 -2.69 -9.26 -8.45
C ARG A 149 -2.47 -9.28 -6.95
N LEU A 150 -1.82 -8.23 -6.42
CA LEU A 150 -1.41 -8.17 -5.02
C LEU A 150 -2.57 -8.25 -4.03
N HIS A 151 -3.57 -7.37 -4.16
CA HIS A 151 -4.67 -7.32 -3.20
C HIS A 151 -5.60 -8.54 -3.25
N PRO A 152 -5.89 -9.13 -4.41
CA PRO A 152 -6.54 -10.44 -4.47
C PRO A 152 -5.74 -11.55 -3.76
N LEU A 153 -4.41 -11.57 -3.88
CA LEU A 153 -3.58 -12.50 -3.10
C LEU A 153 -3.68 -12.22 -1.61
N LEU A 154 -3.59 -10.95 -1.20
CA LEU A 154 -3.73 -10.54 0.20
C LEU A 154 -5.10 -10.95 0.77
N CYS A 155 -6.18 -10.82 -0.02
CA CYS A 155 -7.50 -11.33 0.33
C CYS A 155 -7.49 -12.86 0.48
N ALA A 156 -6.92 -13.60 -0.47
CA ALA A 156 -6.82 -15.05 -0.43
C ALA A 156 -6.08 -15.56 0.81
N LEU A 157 -5.02 -14.87 1.26
CA LEU A 157 -4.30 -15.23 2.48
C LEU A 157 -5.19 -15.27 3.73
N THR A 158 -6.34 -14.59 3.71
CA THR A 158 -7.29 -14.59 4.84
C THR A 158 -8.26 -15.77 4.83
N SER A 159 -8.27 -16.61 3.78
CA SER A 159 -9.20 -17.75 3.64
C SER A 159 -8.58 -19.00 3.08
N ALA A 160 -7.77 -18.92 2.01
CA ALA A 160 -7.24 -20.08 1.32
C ALA A 160 -6.30 -20.93 2.19
N ASN A 161 -6.22 -22.22 1.87
CA ASN A 161 -5.28 -23.17 2.50
C ASN A 161 -3.92 -23.10 1.84
N GLU A 162 -3.90 -22.89 0.50
CA GLU A 162 -2.70 -22.78 -0.30
C GLU A 162 -2.83 -21.62 -1.28
N VAL A 163 -1.74 -20.92 -1.50
CA VAL A 163 -1.67 -19.85 -2.51
C VAL A 163 -0.41 -19.96 -3.37
N ALA A 164 -0.47 -19.38 -4.56
CA ALA A 164 0.67 -19.16 -5.42
C ALA A 164 0.55 -17.80 -6.11
N TYR A 165 1.65 -17.25 -6.61
CA TYR A 165 1.64 -15.94 -7.25
C TYR A 165 2.65 -15.83 -8.38
N THR A 166 2.50 -14.78 -9.18
CA THR A 166 3.52 -14.28 -10.10
C THR A 166 3.62 -12.76 -9.95
N GLU A 167 4.83 -12.26 -9.83
CA GLU A 167 5.11 -10.82 -9.80
C GLU A 167 4.72 -10.17 -11.13
N GLN A 168 4.35 -8.90 -11.07
CA GLN A 168 4.03 -8.14 -12.27
C GLN A 168 5.32 -7.66 -12.93
N PRO A 169 5.59 -7.99 -14.20
CA PRO A 169 6.73 -7.46 -14.92
C PRO A 169 6.53 -5.98 -15.25
N PHE A 170 7.62 -5.28 -15.50
CA PHE A 170 7.60 -3.89 -15.94
C PHE A 170 7.52 -3.85 -17.47
N ASP A 171 6.34 -3.52 -18.01
CA ASP A 171 6.06 -3.36 -19.44
C ASP A 171 6.87 -4.33 -20.35
N ASN A 172 7.79 -3.77 -21.16
CA ASN A 172 8.63 -4.53 -22.09
C ASN A 172 9.92 -5.10 -21.47
N GLN A 173 10.08 -5.04 -20.14
CA GLN A 173 11.26 -5.52 -19.42
C GLN A 173 10.87 -6.65 -18.45
N PRO A 174 10.58 -7.86 -18.94
CA PRO A 174 10.03 -8.95 -18.11
C PRO A 174 11.00 -9.44 -17.01
N ALA A 175 12.29 -9.15 -17.13
CA ALA A 175 13.27 -9.45 -16.10
C ALA A 175 13.15 -8.54 -14.87
N ILE A 176 12.53 -7.37 -15.03
CA ILE A 176 12.29 -6.43 -13.93
C ILE A 176 10.87 -6.62 -13.43
N VAL A 177 10.75 -7.03 -12.17
CA VAL A 177 9.46 -7.34 -11.56
C VAL A 177 9.11 -6.36 -10.44
N SER A 178 7.83 -6.29 -10.11
CA SER A 178 7.32 -5.33 -9.13
C SER A 178 7.94 -5.47 -7.73
N GLY A 179 8.23 -6.68 -7.29
CA GLY A 179 8.75 -7.00 -5.96
C GLY A 179 7.73 -6.85 -4.83
N LYS A 180 6.49 -6.48 -5.15
CA LYS A 180 5.43 -6.21 -4.15
C LYS A 180 4.98 -7.46 -3.40
N PHE A 181 4.80 -8.56 -4.12
CA PHE A 181 4.35 -9.82 -3.54
C PHE A 181 5.41 -10.36 -2.58
N ARG A 182 6.66 -10.37 -3.04
CA ARG A 182 7.79 -10.78 -2.20
C ARG A 182 7.84 -9.98 -0.91
N SER A 183 7.78 -8.65 -0.99
CA SER A 183 7.83 -7.77 0.19
C SER A 183 6.65 -8.01 1.14
N MET A 184 5.43 -8.13 0.61
CA MET A 184 4.24 -8.45 1.39
C MET A 184 4.36 -9.82 2.09
N LEU A 185 4.85 -10.84 1.40
CA LEU A 185 5.02 -12.18 1.98
C LEU A 185 6.10 -12.20 3.06
N ILE A 186 7.19 -11.45 2.88
CA ILE A 186 8.22 -11.28 3.91
C ILE A 186 7.63 -10.60 5.14
N ASP A 187 6.81 -9.56 4.97
CA ASP A 187 6.17 -8.87 6.10
C ASP A 187 5.24 -9.80 6.90
N ILE A 188 4.50 -10.69 6.21
CA ILE A 188 3.53 -11.58 6.84
C ILE A 188 4.20 -12.82 7.45
N PHE A 189 5.13 -13.44 6.71
CA PHE A 189 5.67 -14.77 7.01
C PHE A 189 7.16 -14.79 7.36
N GLY A 190 7.85 -13.64 7.28
CA GLY A 190 9.30 -13.55 7.44
C GLY A 190 10.10 -14.16 6.27
N ARG A 191 9.43 -14.62 5.22
CA ARG A 191 10.03 -15.22 4.03
C ARG A 191 9.14 -15.05 2.80
N SER A 192 9.69 -15.29 1.62
CA SER A 192 8.94 -15.43 0.36
C SER A 192 9.17 -16.81 -0.25
N TRP A 193 8.40 -17.13 -1.26
CA TRP A 193 8.49 -18.36 -2.04
C TRP A 193 8.82 -18.03 -3.51
N PRO A 194 9.37 -18.99 -4.28
CA PRO A 194 9.50 -18.82 -5.73
C PRO A 194 8.12 -18.61 -6.39
N GLU A 195 8.10 -17.79 -7.42
CA GLU A 195 6.91 -17.60 -8.23
C GLU A 195 6.34 -18.93 -8.76
N LYS A 196 5.04 -19.00 -8.96
CA LYS A 196 4.32 -20.19 -9.46
C LYS A 196 4.46 -21.45 -8.57
N THR A 197 4.93 -21.25 -7.34
CA THR A 197 5.05 -22.33 -6.36
C THR A 197 3.92 -22.23 -5.34
N TRP A 198 3.14 -23.30 -5.18
CA TRP A 198 2.11 -23.41 -4.16
C TRP A 198 2.74 -23.54 -2.78
N PHE A 199 2.22 -22.79 -1.82
CA PHE A 199 2.63 -22.89 -0.43
C PHE A 199 1.43 -22.82 0.51
N ALA A 200 1.50 -23.54 1.62
CA ALA A 200 0.48 -23.53 2.66
C ALA A 200 0.48 -22.18 3.39
N VAL A 201 -0.71 -21.68 3.67
CA VAL A 201 -0.91 -20.42 4.38
C VAL A 201 -0.83 -20.67 5.89
N ASP A 202 0.16 -20.08 6.56
CA ASP A 202 0.19 -19.96 8.03
C ASP A 202 -0.85 -18.93 8.48
N ARG A 203 -2.02 -19.42 8.88
CA ARG A 203 -3.15 -18.61 9.29
C ARG A 203 -2.83 -17.74 10.52
N ASP A 204 -2.05 -18.24 11.44
CA ASP A 204 -1.68 -17.49 12.64
C ASP A 204 -0.75 -16.32 12.31
N ALA A 205 0.15 -16.48 11.35
CA ALA A 205 0.99 -15.39 10.85
C ALA A 205 0.13 -14.29 10.21
N VAL A 206 -0.86 -14.66 9.40
CA VAL A 206 -1.81 -13.70 8.79
C VAL A 206 -2.61 -12.95 9.86
N ILE A 207 -3.10 -13.64 10.88
CA ILE A 207 -3.84 -13.03 12.00
C ILE A 207 -2.94 -12.02 12.74
N ARG A 208 -1.70 -12.42 13.09
CA ARG A 208 -0.74 -11.52 13.75
C ARG A 208 -0.47 -10.27 12.92
N TYR A 209 -0.17 -10.44 11.64
CA TYR A 209 0.07 -9.31 10.74
C TYR A 209 -1.13 -8.37 10.66
N LYS A 210 -2.35 -8.91 10.55
CA LYS A 210 -3.60 -8.11 10.56
C LYS A 210 -3.75 -7.28 11.84
N GLN A 211 -3.42 -7.86 13.00
CA GLN A 211 -3.46 -7.16 14.29
C GLN A 211 -2.40 -6.05 14.37
N ASP A 212 -1.18 -6.31 13.85
CA ASP A 212 -0.12 -5.32 13.80
C ASP A 212 -0.49 -4.13 12.92
N VAL A 213 -1.03 -4.40 11.74
CA VAL A 213 -1.52 -3.36 10.82
C VAL A 213 -2.63 -2.53 11.48
N ARG A 214 -3.60 -3.14 12.16
CA ARG A 214 -4.63 -2.40 12.91
C ARG A 214 -4.04 -1.44 13.94
N ARG A 215 -3.05 -1.90 14.72
CA ARG A 215 -2.36 -1.04 15.68
C ARG A 215 -1.63 0.11 15.00
N ASN A 216 -0.97 -0.15 13.88
CA ASN A 216 -0.24 0.86 13.13
C ASN A 216 -1.20 1.90 12.51
N VAL A 217 -2.34 1.47 11.96
CA VAL A 217 -3.39 2.36 11.41
C VAL A 217 -3.99 3.23 12.52
N ALA A 218 -4.27 2.68 13.70
CA ALA A 218 -4.77 3.47 14.83
C ALA A 218 -3.75 4.55 15.26
N ARG A 219 -2.46 4.22 15.29
CA ARG A 219 -1.38 5.17 15.58
C ARG A 219 -1.27 6.26 14.52
N LEU A 220 -1.36 5.89 13.24
CA LEU A 220 -1.41 6.83 12.12
C LEU A 220 -2.58 7.82 12.29
N GLY A 221 -3.79 7.31 12.58
CA GLY A 221 -4.98 8.17 12.80
C GLY A 221 -4.74 9.23 13.86
N GLY A 222 -4.23 8.83 15.04
CA GLY A 222 -3.92 9.77 16.11
C GLY A 222 -2.87 10.82 15.73
N ARG A 223 -1.87 10.45 14.92
CA ARG A 223 -0.86 11.39 14.43
C ARG A 223 -1.41 12.39 13.41
N LEU A 224 -2.25 11.94 12.47
CA LEU A 224 -2.90 12.83 11.50
C LEU A 224 -3.77 13.86 12.21
N GLU A 225 -4.54 13.46 13.22
CA GLU A 225 -5.33 14.39 14.04
C GLU A 225 -4.46 15.40 14.80
N ALA A 226 -3.32 14.96 15.35
CA ALA A 226 -2.39 15.86 16.03
C ALA A 226 -1.77 16.87 15.05
N MET A 227 -1.38 16.44 13.84
CA MET A 227 -0.86 17.34 12.80
C MET A 227 -1.89 18.39 12.40
N LEU A 228 -3.15 18.01 12.19
CA LEU A 228 -4.23 18.96 11.86
C LEU A 228 -4.46 19.99 12.98
N ARG A 229 -4.47 19.56 14.25
CA ARG A 229 -4.58 20.49 15.39
C ARG A 229 -3.42 21.49 15.43
N ASN A 230 -2.19 21.03 15.18
CA ASN A 230 -1.01 21.90 15.18
C ASN A 230 -1.05 22.93 14.05
N VAL A 231 -1.48 22.52 12.86
CA VAL A 231 -1.65 23.43 11.72
C VAL A 231 -2.74 24.47 11.99
N ALA A 232 -3.87 24.08 12.60
CA ALA A 232 -4.95 24.99 12.94
C ALA A 232 -4.57 25.98 14.05
N ALA A 233 -3.65 25.62 14.94
CA ALA A 233 -3.17 26.49 16.02
C ALA A 233 -2.03 27.44 15.59
N ALA A 234 -1.43 27.24 14.40
CA ALA A 234 -0.38 28.10 13.90
C ALA A 234 -0.95 29.49 13.51
N PRO A 235 -0.30 30.60 13.86
CA PRO A 235 -0.74 31.92 13.44
C PRO A 235 -0.74 32.00 11.91
N PRO A 236 -1.67 32.78 11.31
CA PRO A 236 -1.67 33.01 9.86
C PRO A 236 -0.32 33.65 9.45
N ALA A 237 0.26 33.12 8.38
CA ALA A 237 1.55 33.57 7.82
C ALA A 237 1.43 34.95 7.18
#